data_f2f89623535fe7bf86aca4e2c24d067d
#
_entry.id   f2f89623535fe7bf86aca4e2c24d067d
#
_cell.length_a   1.000
_cell.length_b   1.000
_cell.length_c   1.000
_cell.angle_alpha   90.00
_cell.angle_beta   90.00
_cell.angle_gamma   90.00
#
_symmetry.space_group_name_H-M   'P 1'
#
loop_
_entity.id
_entity.type
_entity.pdbx_description
1 polymer ?
#
loop_
_entity_poly.entity_id
_entity_poly.type
_entity_poly.pdbx_seq_one_letter_code
_entity_poly.pdbx_strand_id
1 'polypeptide(L)'
;MKKPIIGISASMIYEEKDELFLGDKYSCVAYSYIDAVYKSGGIPVTLPILKDVSAIREQVKLLDGLILSGGRDVDPHFYGEEPLEKLGAIFPERDVHEMALIKAAIDLKKPIFAICRGMQILNVTYGGTLYQDISYAPGEHIKHCQIGSPYQATHSIKIDKHSTLFRMADKLEIERVNSFHHQALKQVAKGLRVVATAPDGIIEAVENEDGAFIIGVQFHPEMMFDKSTFARGIFKKFISICIESKPGEVILKDEIHHIEENEEKNIDEKIKEIEDEEKKEFFKGDL
;
A
#
# COMPACT_ATOMS: atom_id res chain seq x y z
N MET A 1 9.23 -22.13 4.42
CA MET A 1 7.90 -21.62 4.87
C MET A 1 7.05 -21.24 3.67
N LYS A 2 5.72 -21.37 3.77
CA LYS A 2 4.81 -20.96 2.68
C LYS A 2 4.70 -19.43 2.69
N LYS A 3 5.13 -18.78 1.60
CA LYS A 3 5.01 -17.31 1.45
C LYS A 3 3.54 -16.87 1.51
N PRO A 4 3.19 -15.75 2.16
CA PRO A 4 1.80 -15.27 2.22
C PRO A 4 1.35 -14.71 0.87
N ILE A 5 0.09 -14.95 0.52
CA ILE A 5 -0.55 -14.40 -0.69
C ILE A 5 -1.14 -13.04 -0.33
N ILE A 6 -0.65 -11.99 -0.98
CA ILE A 6 -1.06 -10.61 -0.73
C ILE A 6 -1.85 -10.09 -1.93
N GLY A 7 -3.14 -9.85 -1.72
CA GLY A 7 -3.99 -9.20 -2.71
C GLY A 7 -3.69 -7.70 -2.77
N ILE A 8 -3.56 -7.16 -3.97
CA ILE A 8 -3.37 -5.73 -4.22
C ILE A 8 -4.54 -5.26 -5.08
N SER A 9 -5.35 -4.32 -4.58
CA SER A 9 -6.49 -3.79 -5.33
C SER A 9 -6.02 -3.10 -6.60
N ALA A 10 -6.62 -3.47 -7.75
CA ALA A 10 -6.29 -2.88 -9.03
C ALA A 10 -7.03 -1.56 -9.28
N SER A 11 -6.46 -0.74 -10.14
CA SER A 11 -7.15 0.31 -10.86
C SER A 11 -7.55 -0.17 -12.25
N MET A 12 -8.24 0.69 -13.00
CA MET A 12 -8.57 0.46 -14.40
C MET A 12 -8.06 1.63 -15.23
N ILE A 13 -7.47 1.32 -16.36
CA ILE A 13 -7.12 2.28 -17.40
C ILE A 13 -7.82 1.90 -18.71
N TYR A 14 -8.07 2.90 -19.54
CA TYR A 14 -8.58 2.72 -20.89
C TYR A 14 -7.44 2.95 -21.86
N GLU A 15 -7.35 2.13 -22.91
CA GLU A 15 -6.40 2.38 -23.98
C GLU A 15 -6.90 3.56 -24.82
N GLU A 16 -6.06 4.59 -24.93
CA GLU A 16 -6.41 5.84 -25.60
C GLU A 16 -5.54 6.13 -26.85
N LYS A 17 -4.47 5.37 -27.04
CA LYS A 17 -3.43 5.68 -28.03
C LYS A 17 -3.26 4.61 -29.11
N ASP A 18 -3.46 3.35 -28.76
CA ASP A 18 -3.32 2.26 -29.72
C ASP A 18 -4.62 2.07 -30.48
N GLU A 19 -4.63 2.36 -31.78
CA GLU A 19 -5.81 2.28 -32.64
C GLU A 19 -6.43 0.87 -32.66
N LEU A 20 -5.61 -0.18 -32.53
CA LEU A 20 -6.07 -1.57 -32.56
C LEU A 20 -6.83 -1.96 -31.27
N PHE A 21 -6.46 -1.36 -30.16
CA PHE A 21 -7.01 -1.67 -28.83
C PHE A 21 -7.76 -0.48 -28.20
N LEU A 22 -8.08 0.53 -29.00
CA LEU A 22 -8.76 1.76 -28.54
C LEU A 22 -10.04 1.43 -27.75
N GLY A 23 -10.10 1.90 -26.52
CA GLY A 23 -11.22 1.68 -25.62
C GLY A 23 -11.16 0.37 -24.79
N ASP A 24 -10.16 -0.47 -25.02
CA ASP A 24 -9.95 -1.66 -24.17
C ASP A 24 -9.66 -1.25 -22.73
N LYS A 25 -10.15 -2.07 -21.82
CA LYS A 25 -10.02 -1.86 -20.37
C LYS A 25 -8.93 -2.77 -19.81
N TYR A 26 -7.94 -2.17 -19.18
CA TYR A 26 -6.89 -2.90 -18.47
C TYR A 26 -7.05 -2.76 -16.97
N SER A 27 -7.12 -3.90 -16.28
CA SER A 27 -7.00 -3.93 -14.81
C SER A 27 -5.53 -3.92 -14.45
N CYS A 28 -5.06 -2.88 -13.75
CA CYS A 28 -3.63 -2.67 -13.51
C CYS A 28 -3.35 -2.15 -12.09
N VAL A 29 -2.11 -2.36 -11.66
CA VAL A 29 -1.52 -1.77 -10.46
C VAL A 29 -0.09 -1.32 -10.76
N ALA A 30 0.38 -0.26 -10.12
CA ALA A 30 1.75 0.17 -10.30
C ALA A 30 2.73 -0.91 -9.84
N TYR A 31 3.79 -1.14 -10.62
CA TYR A 31 4.75 -2.21 -10.36
C TYR A 31 5.45 -2.08 -9.00
N SER A 32 5.59 -0.85 -8.48
CA SER A 32 6.16 -0.58 -7.14
C SER A 32 5.45 -1.32 -6.00
N TYR A 33 4.11 -1.51 -6.07
CA TYR A 33 3.39 -2.33 -5.09
C TYR A 33 3.77 -3.80 -5.18
N ILE A 34 3.82 -4.32 -6.41
CA ILE A 34 4.18 -5.71 -6.71
C ILE A 34 5.60 -5.99 -6.19
N ASP A 35 6.53 -5.12 -6.53
CA ASP A 35 7.94 -5.24 -6.18
C ASP A 35 8.17 -5.15 -4.66
N ALA A 36 7.52 -4.21 -3.97
CA ALA A 36 7.60 -4.06 -2.52
C ALA A 36 7.09 -5.31 -1.77
N VAL A 37 5.97 -5.90 -2.21
CA VAL A 37 5.44 -7.15 -1.65
C VAL A 37 6.40 -8.31 -1.90
N TYR A 38 6.86 -8.46 -3.14
CA TYR A 38 7.76 -9.55 -3.54
C TYR A 38 9.08 -9.51 -2.77
N LYS A 39 9.73 -8.35 -2.75
CA LYS A 39 11.00 -8.14 -2.01
C LYS A 39 10.84 -8.26 -0.49
N SER A 40 9.63 -8.13 0.03
CA SER A 40 9.33 -8.37 1.44
C SER A 40 8.96 -9.81 1.78
N GLY A 41 9.01 -10.74 0.80
CA GLY A 41 8.77 -12.16 0.99
C GLY A 41 7.33 -12.61 0.77
N GLY A 42 6.42 -11.74 0.31
CA GLY A 42 5.04 -12.09 -0.06
C GLY A 42 4.91 -12.56 -1.52
N ILE A 43 3.77 -13.16 -1.85
CA ILE A 43 3.34 -13.43 -3.23
C ILE A 43 2.30 -12.37 -3.61
N PRO A 44 2.62 -11.39 -4.48
CA PRO A 44 1.69 -10.37 -4.90
C PRO A 44 0.67 -10.93 -5.90
N VAL A 45 -0.62 -10.63 -5.69
CA VAL A 45 -1.70 -10.96 -6.61
C VAL A 45 -2.54 -9.72 -6.86
N THR A 46 -2.61 -9.28 -8.10
CA THR A 46 -3.48 -8.16 -8.50
C THR A 46 -4.94 -8.61 -8.50
N LEU A 47 -5.79 -7.88 -7.77
CA LEU A 47 -7.22 -8.15 -7.69
C LEU A 47 -7.97 -7.33 -8.73
N PRO A 48 -8.52 -7.95 -9.78
CA PRO A 48 -9.32 -7.24 -10.77
C PRO A 48 -10.62 -6.71 -10.15
N ILE A 49 -11.12 -5.59 -10.69
CA ILE A 49 -12.38 -5.00 -10.25
C ILE A 49 -13.54 -5.90 -10.66
N LEU A 50 -14.30 -6.37 -9.68
CA LEU A 50 -15.51 -7.18 -9.86
C LEU A 50 -16.72 -6.41 -9.34
N LYS A 51 -17.92 -6.77 -9.86
CA LYS A 51 -19.20 -6.19 -9.41
C LYS A 51 -19.96 -7.13 -8.47
N ASP A 52 -19.70 -8.42 -8.56
CA ASP A 52 -20.37 -9.44 -7.73
C ASP A 52 -19.70 -9.53 -6.35
N VAL A 53 -20.43 -9.15 -5.31
CA VAL A 53 -19.96 -9.16 -3.90
C VAL A 53 -19.56 -10.58 -3.46
N SER A 54 -20.25 -11.62 -3.95
CA SER A 54 -19.91 -13.00 -3.59
C SER A 54 -18.54 -13.40 -4.15
N ALA A 55 -18.26 -13.05 -5.41
CA ALA A 55 -16.98 -13.29 -6.04
C ALA A 55 -15.86 -12.47 -5.39
N ILE A 56 -16.13 -11.22 -4.97
CA ILE A 56 -15.18 -10.39 -4.21
C ILE A 56 -14.82 -11.06 -2.88
N ARG A 57 -15.80 -11.63 -2.16
CA ARG A 57 -15.55 -12.36 -0.93
C ARG A 57 -14.67 -13.60 -1.16
N GLU A 58 -14.88 -14.33 -2.25
CA GLU A 58 -14.02 -15.46 -2.62
C GLU A 58 -12.60 -15.01 -2.97
N GLN A 59 -12.41 -13.86 -3.64
CA GLN A 59 -11.06 -13.27 -3.82
C GLN A 59 -10.36 -13.11 -2.47
N VAL A 60 -11.03 -12.50 -1.47
CA VAL A 60 -10.43 -12.22 -0.15
C VAL A 60 -10.13 -13.51 0.63
N LYS A 61 -10.92 -14.57 0.48
CA LYS A 61 -10.63 -15.87 1.11
C LYS A 61 -9.29 -16.46 0.70
N LEU A 62 -8.88 -16.24 -0.55
CA LEU A 62 -7.61 -16.73 -1.09
C LEU A 62 -6.37 -16.03 -0.52
N LEU A 63 -6.57 -14.87 0.12
CA LEU A 63 -5.49 -13.99 0.55
C LEU A 63 -5.07 -14.28 2.01
N ASP A 64 -3.82 -13.95 2.30
CA ASP A 64 -3.31 -13.86 3.66
C ASP A 64 -3.28 -12.40 4.15
N GLY A 65 -3.32 -11.42 3.25
CA GLY A 65 -3.44 -9.99 3.54
C GLY A 65 -3.91 -9.19 2.33
N LEU A 66 -4.41 -7.98 2.56
CA LEU A 66 -4.94 -7.08 1.55
C LEU A 66 -4.18 -5.75 1.54
N ILE A 67 -3.72 -5.32 0.37
CA ILE A 67 -3.22 -3.97 0.13
C ILE A 67 -4.25 -3.22 -0.71
N LEU A 68 -4.70 -2.05 -0.22
CA LEU A 68 -5.49 -1.10 -0.99
C LEU A 68 -4.54 -0.09 -1.62
N SER A 69 -4.48 -0.07 -2.95
CA SER A 69 -3.53 0.77 -3.68
C SER A 69 -4.02 2.22 -3.84
N GLY A 70 -3.09 3.12 -4.12
CA GLY A 70 -3.37 4.51 -4.50
C GLY A 70 -4.15 4.64 -5.80
N GLY A 71 -4.50 5.87 -6.19
CA GLY A 71 -5.20 6.09 -7.45
C GLY A 71 -5.99 7.41 -7.50
N ARG A 72 -7.01 7.44 -8.34
CA ARG A 72 -7.91 8.57 -8.55
C ARG A 72 -8.78 8.81 -7.32
N ASP A 73 -9.50 9.93 -7.28
CA ASP A 73 -10.31 10.36 -6.15
C ASP A 73 -11.44 9.37 -5.83
N VAL A 74 -11.83 9.33 -4.56
CA VAL A 74 -13.04 8.63 -4.11
C VAL A 74 -14.26 9.49 -4.43
N ASP A 75 -15.29 8.88 -5.00
CA ASP A 75 -16.54 9.57 -5.32
C ASP A 75 -17.19 10.12 -4.04
N PRO A 76 -17.43 11.46 -3.95
CA PRO A 76 -18.02 12.11 -2.79
C PRO A 76 -19.42 11.60 -2.44
N HIS A 77 -20.14 11.01 -3.39
CA HIS A 77 -21.43 10.36 -3.13
C HIS A 77 -21.33 9.31 -2.01
N PHE A 78 -20.21 8.58 -1.88
CA PHE A 78 -20.04 7.55 -0.86
C PHE A 78 -19.85 8.09 0.56
N TYR A 79 -19.59 9.38 0.71
CA TYR A 79 -19.53 10.05 2.02
C TYR A 79 -20.52 11.22 2.14
N GLY A 80 -21.58 11.24 1.30
CA GLY A 80 -22.74 12.11 1.41
C GLY A 80 -22.48 13.56 1.02
N GLU A 81 -21.52 13.84 0.18
CA GLU A 81 -21.19 15.18 -0.32
C GLU A 81 -21.40 15.26 -1.84
N GLU A 82 -21.68 16.48 -2.33
CA GLU A 82 -21.67 16.79 -3.76
C GLU A 82 -20.24 17.07 -4.25
N PRO A 83 -19.94 16.83 -5.56
CA PRO A 83 -18.63 17.10 -6.11
C PRO A 83 -18.30 18.60 -6.10
N LEU A 84 -17.15 18.95 -5.54
CA LEU A 84 -16.62 20.30 -5.51
C LEU A 84 -15.70 20.55 -6.72
N GLU A 85 -15.42 21.82 -7.04
CA GLU A 85 -14.70 22.25 -8.23
C GLU A 85 -13.34 21.59 -8.44
N LYS A 86 -12.61 21.30 -7.33
CA LYS A 86 -11.26 20.72 -7.40
C LYS A 86 -11.22 19.20 -7.26
N LEU A 87 -12.39 18.54 -7.25
CA LEU A 87 -12.44 17.09 -7.31
C LEU A 87 -11.75 16.60 -8.58
N GLY A 88 -10.88 15.64 -8.47
CA GLY A 88 -10.24 14.99 -9.59
C GLY A 88 -11.13 13.93 -10.25
N ALA A 89 -10.55 13.10 -11.10
CA ALA A 89 -11.28 12.02 -11.75
C ALA A 89 -11.65 10.94 -10.74
N ILE A 90 -12.91 10.50 -10.74
CA ILE A 90 -13.48 9.43 -9.93
C ILE A 90 -13.64 8.14 -10.72
N PHE A 91 -13.74 7.02 -10.01
CA PHE A 91 -14.04 5.72 -10.60
C PHE A 91 -14.94 4.90 -9.66
N PRO A 92 -16.27 5.15 -9.69
CA PRO A 92 -17.24 4.57 -8.73
C PRO A 92 -17.26 3.04 -8.68
N GLU A 93 -17.03 2.35 -9.82
CA GLU A 93 -16.97 0.89 -9.84
C GLU A 93 -15.79 0.35 -8.99
N ARG A 94 -14.67 1.07 -8.95
CA ARG A 94 -13.55 0.74 -8.09
C ARG A 94 -13.88 1.01 -6.62
N ASP A 95 -14.57 2.12 -6.33
CA ASP A 95 -14.98 2.46 -4.97
C ASP A 95 -15.86 1.37 -4.39
N VAL A 96 -16.90 0.94 -5.11
CA VAL A 96 -17.81 -0.15 -4.71
C VAL A 96 -17.05 -1.46 -4.49
N HIS A 97 -16.15 -1.80 -5.42
CA HIS A 97 -15.31 -3.01 -5.31
C HIS A 97 -14.41 -2.97 -4.07
N GLU A 98 -13.68 -1.87 -3.84
CA GLU A 98 -12.77 -1.77 -2.71
C GLU A 98 -13.51 -1.70 -1.37
N MET A 99 -14.66 -1.04 -1.29
CA MET A 99 -15.53 -1.09 -0.10
C MET A 99 -15.97 -2.52 0.23
N ALA A 100 -16.28 -3.33 -0.79
CA ALA A 100 -16.62 -4.74 -0.61
C ALA A 100 -15.41 -5.58 -0.19
N LEU A 101 -14.21 -5.33 -0.76
CA LEU A 101 -12.94 -5.95 -0.34
C LEU A 101 -12.65 -5.66 1.13
N ILE A 102 -12.77 -4.41 1.56
CA ILE A 102 -12.54 -3.97 2.95
C ILE A 102 -13.48 -4.71 3.90
N LYS A 103 -14.79 -4.70 3.62
CA LYS A 103 -15.78 -5.39 4.45
C LYS A 103 -15.51 -6.90 4.55
N ALA A 104 -15.22 -7.54 3.42
CA ALA A 104 -14.88 -8.96 3.40
C ALA A 104 -13.58 -9.26 4.18
N ALA A 105 -12.55 -8.40 4.07
CA ALA A 105 -11.29 -8.57 4.79
C ALA A 105 -11.48 -8.41 6.31
N ILE A 106 -12.29 -7.45 6.76
CA ILE A 106 -12.65 -7.27 8.17
C ILE A 106 -13.37 -8.50 8.71
N ASP A 107 -14.42 -8.97 8.03
CA ASP A 107 -15.18 -10.16 8.40
C ASP A 107 -14.30 -11.42 8.52
N LEU A 108 -13.34 -11.55 7.60
CA LEU A 108 -12.43 -12.69 7.52
C LEU A 108 -11.16 -12.48 8.36
N LYS A 109 -11.08 -11.38 9.10
CA LYS A 109 -9.93 -11.01 9.96
C LYS A 109 -8.60 -10.99 9.23
N LYS A 110 -8.61 -10.55 7.95
CA LYS A 110 -7.39 -10.42 7.16
C LYS A 110 -6.70 -9.09 7.47
N PRO A 111 -5.37 -9.06 7.61
CA PRO A 111 -4.62 -7.81 7.70
C PRO A 111 -4.86 -6.90 6.50
N ILE A 112 -5.03 -5.60 6.74
CA ILE A 112 -5.22 -4.58 5.69
C ILE A 112 -4.13 -3.53 5.81
N PHE A 113 -3.46 -3.25 4.68
CA PHE A 113 -2.57 -2.12 4.52
C PHE A 113 -3.09 -1.22 3.39
N ALA A 114 -3.48 0.01 3.73
CA ALA A 114 -4.13 0.95 2.84
C ALA A 114 -3.19 2.13 2.52
N ILE A 115 -2.94 2.42 1.23
CA ILE A 115 -1.94 3.39 0.78
C ILE A 115 -2.61 4.50 -0.03
N CYS A 116 -2.38 5.76 0.36
CA CYS A 116 -2.86 6.98 -0.27
C CYS A 116 -4.39 6.95 -0.44
N ARG A 117 -4.92 6.84 -1.65
CA ARG A 117 -6.36 6.66 -1.89
C ARG A 117 -6.91 5.44 -1.13
N GLY A 118 -6.10 4.37 -0.96
CA GLY A 118 -6.49 3.20 -0.16
C GLY A 118 -6.86 3.59 1.28
N MET A 119 -6.12 4.49 1.94
CA MET A 119 -6.47 5.02 3.26
C MET A 119 -7.77 5.83 3.22
N GLN A 120 -7.99 6.59 2.16
CA GLN A 120 -9.18 7.42 2.00
C GLN A 120 -10.44 6.56 1.86
N ILE A 121 -10.45 5.56 0.98
CA ILE A 121 -11.59 4.65 0.81
C ILE A 121 -11.80 3.77 2.05
N LEU A 122 -10.73 3.42 2.78
CA LEU A 122 -10.85 2.76 4.08
C LEU A 122 -11.62 3.63 5.06
N ASN A 123 -11.26 4.90 5.22
CA ASN A 123 -11.96 5.85 6.08
C ASN A 123 -13.43 6.01 5.69
N VAL A 124 -13.72 6.16 4.39
CA VAL A 124 -15.09 6.27 3.86
C VAL A 124 -15.90 5.00 4.13
N THR A 125 -15.29 3.82 3.97
CA THR A 125 -15.95 2.52 4.26
C THR A 125 -16.36 2.40 5.73
N TYR A 126 -15.59 3.00 6.65
CA TYR A 126 -15.91 3.09 8.08
C TYR A 126 -16.88 4.23 8.43
N GLY A 127 -17.29 5.07 7.46
CA GLY A 127 -18.24 6.16 7.62
C GLY A 127 -17.60 7.53 7.88
N GLY A 128 -16.31 7.68 7.60
CA GLY A 128 -15.62 8.97 7.62
C GLY A 128 -15.81 9.76 6.32
N THR A 129 -15.27 10.99 6.29
CA THR A 129 -15.36 11.91 5.14
C THR A 129 -13.98 12.40 4.69
N LEU A 130 -13.92 13.06 3.53
CA LEU A 130 -12.69 13.55 2.93
C LEU A 130 -12.78 15.05 2.66
N TYR A 131 -11.63 15.73 2.70
CA TYR A 131 -11.45 16.97 1.95
C TYR A 131 -11.21 16.59 0.49
N GLN A 132 -12.11 17.02 -0.40
CA GLN A 132 -12.02 16.76 -1.84
C GLN A 132 -10.80 17.45 -2.48
N ASP A 133 -10.25 18.44 -1.80
CA ASP A 133 -8.94 19.06 -2.04
C ASP A 133 -8.44 19.64 -0.72
N ILE A 134 -7.14 19.55 -0.45
CA ILE A 134 -6.52 20.07 0.79
C ILE A 134 -6.78 21.56 0.96
N SER A 135 -6.93 22.32 -0.13
CA SER A 135 -7.25 23.75 -0.05
C SER A 135 -8.61 24.06 0.56
N TYR A 136 -9.46 23.06 0.74
CA TYR A 136 -10.73 23.20 1.48
C TYR A 136 -10.58 22.94 2.99
N ALA A 137 -9.42 22.42 3.42
CA ALA A 137 -9.11 22.29 4.83
C ALA A 137 -8.75 23.67 5.43
N PRO A 138 -9.03 23.91 6.73
CA PRO A 138 -8.70 25.18 7.37
C PRO A 138 -7.18 25.33 7.55
N GLY A 139 -6.66 26.54 7.36
CA GLY A 139 -5.26 26.90 7.60
C GLY A 139 -4.41 27.03 6.33
N GLU A 140 -3.09 27.16 6.52
CA GLU A 140 -2.12 27.15 5.45
C GLU A 140 -1.49 25.76 5.34
N HIS A 141 -1.31 25.27 4.12
CA HIS A 141 -0.85 23.92 3.89
C HIS A 141 0.51 23.87 3.19
N ILE A 142 1.31 22.89 3.59
CA ILE A 142 2.53 22.55 2.87
C ILE A 142 2.18 21.82 1.56
N LYS A 143 3.17 21.58 0.72
CA LYS A 143 2.96 20.92 -0.57
C LYS A 143 2.82 19.40 -0.41
N HIS A 144 1.60 18.88 -0.59
CA HIS A 144 1.28 17.45 -0.55
C HIS A 144 1.25 16.77 -1.93
N CYS A 145 1.38 17.53 -3.01
CA CYS A 145 1.55 16.98 -4.35
C CYS A 145 2.90 17.41 -4.90
N GLN A 146 3.93 16.61 -4.66
CA GLN A 146 5.30 16.92 -5.07
C GLN A 146 5.50 16.78 -6.57
N ILE A 147 6.46 17.56 -7.09
CA ILE A 147 7.00 17.41 -8.43
C ILE A 147 8.42 16.86 -8.28
N GLY A 148 8.73 15.78 -8.97
CA GLY A 148 10.07 15.18 -8.92
C GLY A 148 10.04 13.69 -8.69
N SER A 149 11.14 13.16 -8.17
CA SER A 149 11.31 11.71 -8.03
C SER A 149 10.38 11.10 -6.97
N PRO A 150 9.69 10.00 -7.28
CA PRO A 150 8.75 9.36 -6.36
C PRO A 150 9.41 8.77 -5.10
N TYR A 151 10.69 8.48 -5.13
CA TYR A 151 11.43 7.99 -3.96
C TYR A 151 12.01 9.11 -3.07
N GLN A 152 11.83 10.37 -3.46
CA GLN A 152 12.32 11.50 -2.68
C GLN A 152 11.31 11.90 -1.60
N ALA A 153 11.73 11.86 -0.34
CA ALA A 153 10.95 12.39 0.77
C ALA A 153 10.92 13.93 0.74
N THR A 154 9.73 14.54 0.87
CA THR A 154 9.53 15.99 0.73
C THR A 154 9.11 16.69 2.01
N HIS A 155 8.30 16.04 2.87
CA HIS A 155 7.90 16.61 4.15
C HIS A 155 8.05 15.61 5.29
N SER A 156 8.00 16.09 6.53
CA SER A 156 8.02 15.27 7.73
C SER A 156 6.60 14.92 8.18
N ILE A 157 6.49 13.78 8.86
CA ILE A 157 5.31 13.37 9.63
C ILE A 157 5.70 13.15 11.08
N LYS A 158 4.79 13.46 12.00
CA LYS A 158 4.92 13.15 13.42
C LYS A 158 4.09 11.91 13.73
N ILE A 159 4.74 10.86 14.26
CA ILE A 159 4.16 9.55 14.50
C ILE A 159 3.84 9.38 16.00
N ASP A 160 2.66 8.88 16.33
CA ASP A 160 2.27 8.54 17.70
C ASP A 160 3.09 7.36 18.22
N LYS A 161 3.76 7.54 19.37
CA LYS A 161 4.62 6.53 20.05
C LYS A 161 3.90 5.22 20.37
N HIS A 162 2.59 5.26 20.54
CA HIS A 162 1.77 4.11 20.91
C HIS A 162 1.17 3.39 19.69
N SER A 163 1.51 3.83 18.48
CA SER A 163 0.98 3.29 17.24
C SER A 163 1.72 2.04 16.77
N THR A 164 1.04 1.28 15.92
CA THR A 164 1.67 0.20 15.15
C THR A 164 2.69 0.77 14.18
N LEU A 165 2.37 1.90 13.53
CA LEU A 165 3.29 2.58 12.61
C LEU A 165 4.62 2.95 13.30
N PHE A 166 4.58 3.43 14.56
CA PHE A 166 5.79 3.73 15.34
C PHE A 166 6.69 2.48 15.53
N ARG A 167 6.07 1.33 15.81
CA ARG A 167 6.80 0.07 15.91
C ARG A 167 7.39 -0.41 14.58
N MET A 168 6.71 -0.09 13.45
CA MET A 168 7.18 -0.37 12.09
C MET A 168 8.27 0.61 11.64
N ALA A 169 8.31 1.81 12.22
CA ALA A 169 9.25 2.90 11.94
C ALA A 169 10.52 2.86 12.82
N ASP A 170 10.94 1.69 13.31
CA ASP A 170 12.11 1.56 14.20
C ASP A 170 12.07 2.53 15.41
N LYS A 171 10.84 2.86 15.87
CA LYS A 171 10.57 3.77 16.99
C LYS A 171 10.99 5.23 16.75
N LEU A 172 10.92 5.69 15.51
CA LEU A 172 11.11 7.10 15.17
C LEU A 172 9.80 7.87 15.35
N GLU A 173 9.87 9.01 16.05
CA GLU A 173 8.71 9.92 16.25
C GLU A 173 8.50 10.85 15.05
N ILE A 174 9.56 11.14 14.32
CA ILE A 174 9.54 11.99 13.14
C ILE A 174 10.23 11.25 12.00
N GLU A 175 9.53 11.13 10.88
CA GLU A 175 10.06 10.54 9.66
C GLU A 175 9.76 11.45 8.47
N ARG A 176 10.51 11.32 7.39
CA ARG A 176 10.25 12.05 6.15
C ARG A 176 9.67 11.12 5.09
N VAL A 177 8.60 11.60 4.43
CA VAL A 177 7.85 10.84 3.45
C VAL A 177 7.72 11.57 2.11
N ASN A 178 7.44 10.83 1.04
CA ASN A 178 6.98 11.38 -0.23
C ASN A 178 5.49 11.75 -0.15
N SER A 179 5.01 12.54 -1.10
CA SER A 179 3.62 13.02 -1.07
C SER A 179 3.09 13.28 -2.48
N PHE A 180 2.01 12.56 -2.85
CA PHE A 180 1.37 12.62 -4.16
C PHE A 180 -0.14 12.61 -4.02
N HIS A 181 -0.70 13.50 -3.18
CA HIS A 181 -2.14 13.58 -2.96
C HIS A 181 -2.59 15.05 -2.87
N HIS A 182 -3.81 15.30 -3.28
CA HIS A 182 -4.50 16.58 -3.08
C HIS A 182 -5.75 16.43 -2.22
N GLN A 183 -6.22 15.19 -1.99
CA GLN A 183 -7.28 14.88 -1.03
C GLN A 183 -6.66 14.46 0.31
N ALA A 184 -7.44 14.58 1.39
CA ALA A 184 -7.05 14.17 2.73
C ALA A 184 -8.28 13.76 3.56
N LEU A 185 -8.08 13.03 4.65
CA LEU A 185 -9.14 12.72 5.60
C LEU A 185 -9.65 14.02 6.25
N LYS A 186 -11.00 14.20 6.29
CA LYS A 186 -11.69 15.34 6.94
C LYS A 186 -12.22 14.91 8.30
N GLN A 187 -13.12 13.93 8.32
CA GLN A 187 -13.61 13.31 9.53
C GLN A 187 -13.11 11.87 9.56
N VAL A 188 -12.32 11.54 10.58
CA VAL A 188 -11.89 10.16 10.80
C VAL A 188 -13.06 9.36 11.34
N ALA A 189 -13.31 8.22 10.74
CA ALA A 189 -14.40 7.34 11.10
C ALA A 189 -14.22 6.75 12.50
N LYS A 190 -15.33 6.43 13.17
CA LYS A 190 -15.31 5.69 14.43
C LYS A 190 -14.66 4.31 14.22
N GLY A 191 -13.76 3.93 15.13
CA GLY A 191 -12.99 2.68 15.07
C GLY A 191 -11.64 2.84 14.37
N LEU A 192 -11.35 4.03 13.80
CA LEU A 192 -10.02 4.41 13.33
C LEU A 192 -9.47 5.55 14.21
N ARG A 193 -8.19 5.52 14.51
CA ARG A 193 -7.48 6.60 15.19
C ARG A 193 -6.35 7.17 14.35
N VAL A 194 -6.10 8.46 14.48
CA VAL A 194 -4.98 9.15 13.84
C VAL A 194 -3.68 8.73 14.53
N VAL A 195 -2.69 8.32 13.74
CA VAL A 195 -1.38 7.89 14.26
C VAL A 195 -0.20 8.61 13.63
N ALA A 196 -0.42 9.40 12.58
CA ALA A 196 0.57 10.36 12.08
C ALA A 196 -0.09 11.58 11.46
N THR A 197 0.57 12.73 11.61
CA THR A 197 0.16 14.01 11.00
C THR A 197 1.35 14.73 10.41
N ALA A 198 1.13 15.46 9.32
CA ALA A 198 2.06 16.44 8.78
C ALA A 198 2.10 17.71 9.66
N PRO A 199 3.12 18.60 9.50
CA PRO A 199 3.25 19.82 10.30
C PRO A 199 2.06 20.79 10.21
N ASP A 200 1.32 20.75 9.11
CA ASP A 200 0.12 21.55 8.85
C ASP A 200 -1.18 20.91 9.36
N GLY A 201 -1.07 19.77 10.04
CA GLY A 201 -2.20 19.07 10.63
C GLY A 201 -2.91 18.09 9.70
N ILE A 202 -2.51 17.98 8.44
CA ILE A 202 -3.04 16.96 7.52
C ILE A 202 -2.73 15.56 8.06
N ILE A 203 -3.74 14.70 8.05
CA ILE A 203 -3.65 13.33 8.56
C ILE A 203 -2.87 12.48 7.56
N GLU A 204 -1.79 11.88 8.04
CA GLU A 204 -0.87 11.09 7.23
C GLU A 204 -0.92 9.58 7.52
N ALA A 205 -1.48 9.18 8.65
CA ALA A 205 -1.77 7.78 8.91
C ALA A 205 -2.88 7.57 9.93
N VAL A 206 -3.60 6.47 9.75
CA VAL A 206 -4.62 5.96 10.68
C VAL A 206 -4.41 4.47 10.93
N GLU A 207 -4.86 3.99 12.08
CA GLU A 207 -4.94 2.55 12.37
C GLU A 207 -6.24 2.21 13.09
N ASN A 208 -6.62 0.92 13.11
CA ASN A 208 -7.79 0.44 13.83
C ASN A 208 -7.57 0.50 15.35
N GLU A 209 -8.62 0.85 16.10
CA GLU A 209 -8.64 0.89 17.56
C GLU A 209 -8.78 -0.50 18.20
N ASP A 210 -9.45 -1.44 17.53
CA ASP A 210 -9.86 -2.74 18.08
C ASP A 210 -8.78 -3.84 18.00
N GLY A 211 -7.54 -3.49 17.67
CA GLY A 211 -6.41 -4.44 17.65
C GLY A 211 -6.31 -5.34 16.41
N ALA A 212 -7.26 -5.27 15.46
CA ALA A 212 -7.07 -5.87 14.15
C ALA A 212 -5.95 -5.13 13.41
N PHE A 213 -5.13 -5.85 12.63
CA PHE A 213 -4.11 -5.18 11.85
C PHE A 213 -4.74 -4.51 10.61
N ILE A 214 -5.14 -3.27 10.79
CA ILE A 214 -5.63 -2.37 9.75
C ILE A 214 -4.88 -1.06 9.91
N ILE A 215 -4.09 -0.71 8.93
CA ILE A 215 -3.30 0.53 8.90
C ILE A 215 -3.46 1.21 7.55
N GLY A 216 -3.66 2.52 7.57
CA GLY A 216 -3.66 3.37 6.39
C GLY A 216 -2.57 4.43 6.47
N VAL A 217 -1.89 4.69 5.36
CA VAL A 217 -0.91 5.78 5.22
C VAL A 217 -1.25 6.63 4.00
N GLN A 218 -1.05 7.95 4.08
CA GLN A 218 -1.35 8.88 2.99
C GLN A 218 -0.21 8.99 1.98
N PHE A 219 1.02 8.80 2.43
CA PHE A 219 2.22 8.75 1.59
C PHE A 219 2.36 7.40 0.85
N HIS A 220 3.36 7.29 -0.03
CA HIS A 220 3.60 6.13 -0.88
C HIS A 220 4.90 5.39 -0.50
N PRO A 221 4.87 4.50 0.51
CA PRO A 221 6.05 3.75 0.92
C PRO A 221 6.54 2.76 -0.16
N GLU A 222 5.64 2.26 -1.02
CA GLU A 222 6.01 1.38 -2.14
C GLU A 222 6.95 2.07 -3.14
N MET A 223 6.80 3.38 -3.34
CA MET A 223 7.67 4.15 -4.23
C MET A 223 9.04 4.44 -3.59
N MET A 224 9.12 4.41 -2.26
CA MET A 224 10.34 4.67 -1.49
C MET A 224 11.09 3.39 -1.12
N PHE A 225 10.55 2.22 -1.41
CA PHE A 225 10.99 0.93 -0.89
C PHE A 225 12.50 0.69 -1.04
N ASP A 226 13.05 0.92 -2.22
CA ASP A 226 14.49 0.68 -2.48
C ASP A 226 15.44 1.68 -1.82
N LYS A 227 14.95 2.85 -1.39
CA LYS A 227 15.77 3.95 -0.86
C LYS A 227 15.54 4.25 0.62
N SER A 228 14.43 3.77 1.22
CA SER A 228 14.05 4.06 2.60
C SER A 228 13.98 2.79 3.45
N THR A 229 14.74 2.76 4.54
CA THR A 229 14.65 1.69 5.55
C THR A 229 13.28 1.68 6.23
N PHE A 230 12.71 2.86 6.47
CA PHE A 230 11.37 3.02 7.00
C PHE A 230 10.30 2.37 6.10
N ALA A 231 10.33 2.67 4.79
CA ALA A 231 9.40 2.08 3.83
C ALA A 231 9.54 0.54 3.77
N ARG A 232 10.77 0.02 3.73
CA ARG A 232 11.02 -1.43 3.82
C ARG A 232 10.51 -2.04 5.11
N GLY A 233 10.72 -1.37 6.24
CA GLY A 233 10.25 -1.81 7.55
C GLY A 233 8.74 -1.99 7.58
N ILE A 234 7.97 -1.05 7.01
CA ILE A 234 6.51 -1.13 6.91
C ILE A 234 6.08 -2.39 6.15
N PHE A 235 6.59 -2.62 4.95
CA PHE A 235 6.22 -3.79 4.15
C PHE A 235 6.66 -5.11 4.80
N LYS A 236 7.89 -5.21 5.28
CA LYS A 236 8.38 -6.40 5.99
C LYS A 236 7.50 -6.75 7.20
N LYS A 237 7.12 -5.74 7.99
CA LYS A 237 6.24 -5.96 9.15
C LYS A 237 4.85 -6.38 8.75
N PHE A 238 4.27 -5.78 7.70
CA PHE A 238 2.98 -6.20 7.16
C PHE A 238 3.01 -7.68 6.72
N ILE A 239 4.03 -8.09 5.96
CA ILE A 239 4.21 -9.48 5.52
C ILE A 239 4.37 -10.43 6.73
N SER A 240 5.15 -10.07 7.74
CA SER A 240 5.28 -10.86 8.98
C SER A 240 3.92 -11.09 9.65
N ILE A 241 3.09 -10.05 9.75
CA ILE A 241 1.75 -10.16 10.34
C ILE A 241 0.85 -11.07 9.50
N CYS A 242 0.93 -11.01 8.18
CA CYS A 242 0.17 -11.91 7.30
C CYS A 242 0.57 -13.38 7.47
N ILE A 243 1.82 -13.65 7.81
CA ILE A 243 2.30 -15.00 8.14
C ILE A 243 1.74 -15.45 9.50
N GLU A 244 1.83 -14.59 10.52
CA GLU A 244 1.40 -14.88 11.91
C GLU A 244 -0.13 -15.04 12.04
N SER A 245 -0.92 -14.38 11.18
CA SER A 245 -2.39 -14.40 11.19
C SER A 245 -2.98 -15.71 10.62
N LYS A 246 -2.18 -16.67 10.17
CA LYS A 246 -2.68 -17.96 9.67
C LYS A 246 -3.14 -18.84 10.84
N PRO A 247 -4.40 -19.33 10.85
CA PRO A 247 -4.80 -20.32 11.82
C PRO A 247 -4.10 -21.65 11.50
N GLY A 248 -3.18 -22.09 12.34
CA GLY A 248 -2.79 -23.48 12.39
C GLY A 248 -1.33 -23.89 12.18
N GLU A 249 -0.36 -22.98 12.08
CA GLU A 249 1.05 -23.36 12.15
C GLU A 249 1.77 -22.60 13.26
N VAL A 250 2.10 -23.30 14.34
CA VAL A 250 3.06 -22.81 15.34
C VAL A 250 4.45 -22.93 14.72
N ILE A 251 4.98 -21.82 14.23
CA ILE A 251 6.37 -21.78 13.75
C ILE A 251 7.26 -21.43 14.93
N LEU A 252 8.16 -22.35 15.27
CA LEU A 252 9.21 -22.13 16.26
C LEU A 252 10.12 -20.99 15.78
N LYS A 253 10.19 -19.90 16.54
CA LYS A 253 10.89 -18.64 16.19
C LYS A 253 12.39 -18.78 15.93
N ASP A 254 12.99 -19.91 16.32
CA ASP A 254 14.44 -20.14 16.25
C ASP A 254 14.95 -20.67 14.89
N GLU A 255 14.04 -21.14 14.02
CA GLU A 255 14.44 -21.63 12.68
C GLU A 255 14.49 -20.54 11.58
N ILE A 256 13.87 -19.37 11.83
CA ILE A 256 13.74 -18.29 10.83
C ILE A 256 15.11 -17.64 10.54
N HIS A 257 15.92 -17.44 11.56
CA HIS A 257 17.21 -16.71 11.42
C HIS A 257 18.27 -17.51 10.63
N HIS A 258 18.23 -18.84 10.72
CA HIS A 258 19.21 -19.70 10.00
C HIS A 258 18.88 -19.93 8.51
N ILE A 259 17.60 -19.78 8.11
CA ILE A 259 17.20 -20.02 6.71
C ILE A 259 17.45 -18.76 5.87
N GLU A 260 17.17 -17.56 6.41
CA GLU A 260 17.43 -16.29 5.73
C GLU A 260 18.91 -16.05 5.45
N GLU A 261 19.82 -16.37 6.40
CA GLU A 261 21.28 -16.26 6.20
C GLU A 261 21.83 -17.23 5.15
N ASN A 262 21.22 -18.40 5.00
CA ASN A 262 21.68 -19.41 4.02
C ASN A 262 21.14 -19.14 2.61
N GLU A 263 19.94 -18.57 2.46
CA GLU A 263 19.38 -18.19 1.15
C GLU A 263 20.07 -16.94 0.58
N GLU A 264 20.38 -15.93 1.40
CA GLU A 264 21.16 -14.75 0.96
C GLU A 264 22.55 -15.15 0.48
N LYS A 265 23.27 -16.02 1.20
CA LYS A 265 24.59 -16.50 0.78
C LYS A 265 24.55 -17.29 -0.54
N ASN A 266 23.50 -18.10 -0.75
CA ASN A 266 23.36 -18.90 -1.95
C ASN A 266 23.00 -18.07 -3.20
N ILE A 267 22.30 -16.94 -2.99
CA ILE A 267 21.99 -15.99 -4.06
C ILE A 267 23.23 -15.17 -4.43
N ASP A 268 24.00 -14.71 -3.45
CA ASP A 268 25.22 -13.95 -3.68
C ASP A 268 26.31 -14.79 -4.38
N GLU A 269 26.42 -16.08 -4.03
CA GLU A 269 27.32 -17.01 -4.71
C GLU A 269 26.93 -17.26 -6.17
N LYS A 270 25.62 -17.41 -6.47
CA LYS A 270 25.13 -17.57 -7.84
C LYS A 270 25.28 -16.30 -8.68
N ILE A 271 25.05 -15.12 -8.10
CA ILE A 271 25.28 -13.85 -8.81
C ILE A 271 26.76 -13.72 -9.18
N LYS A 272 27.66 -14.08 -8.28
CA LYS A 272 29.10 -14.03 -8.52
C LYS A 272 29.55 -15.01 -9.60
N GLU A 273 28.95 -16.22 -9.65
CA GLU A 273 29.22 -17.22 -10.72
C GLU A 273 28.79 -16.68 -12.10
N ILE A 274 27.62 -16.02 -12.17
CA ILE A 274 27.11 -15.42 -13.42
C ILE A 274 28.02 -14.28 -13.88
N GLU A 275 28.43 -13.38 -12.96
CA GLU A 275 29.34 -12.28 -13.28
C GLU A 275 30.72 -12.77 -13.74
N ASP A 276 31.22 -13.88 -13.20
CA ASP A 276 32.50 -14.47 -13.59
C ASP A 276 32.41 -15.25 -14.94
N GLU A 277 31.23 -15.79 -15.28
CA GLU A 277 30.97 -16.38 -16.60
C GLU A 277 30.85 -15.30 -17.68
N GLU A 278 30.13 -14.22 -17.43
CA GLU A 278 30.02 -13.07 -18.36
C GLU A 278 31.39 -12.42 -18.62
N LYS A 279 32.25 -12.28 -17.60
CA LYS A 279 33.62 -11.79 -17.79
C LYS A 279 34.45 -12.73 -18.65
N LYS A 280 34.29 -14.06 -18.51
CA LYS A 280 35.02 -15.05 -19.32
C LYS A 280 34.57 -15.06 -20.79
N GLU A 281 33.28 -14.81 -21.07
CA GLU A 281 32.79 -14.69 -22.45
C GLU A 281 33.26 -13.37 -23.10
N PHE A 282 33.28 -12.26 -22.35
CA PHE A 282 33.78 -10.98 -22.86
C PHE A 282 35.24 -11.01 -23.29
N PHE A 283 36.11 -11.79 -22.59
CA PHE A 283 37.51 -11.93 -22.93
C PHE A 283 37.80 -13.02 -24.03
N LYS A 284 36.78 -13.80 -24.45
CA LYS A 284 36.93 -14.76 -25.57
C LYS A 284 36.56 -14.18 -26.93
N GLY A 285 36.00 -13.01 -27.01
CA GLY A 285 35.57 -12.33 -28.23
C GLY A 285 36.63 -11.47 -28.94
N ASP A 286 37.83 -11.30 -28.37
CA ASP A 286 38.93 -10.49 -28.89
C ASP A 286 40.18 -11.28 -29.30
N LEU A 287 39.99 -12.43 -29.99
CA LEU A 287 41.10 -13.14 -30.66
C LEU A 287 40.70 -13.54 -32.07
#